data_e202cb48c9ddb97099a8bfd111168880
#
_entry.id   e202cb48c9ddb97099a8bfd111168880
#
_cell.length_a   1.000
_cell.length_b   1.000
_cell.length_c   1.000
_cell.angle_alpha   90.00
_cell.angle_beta   90.00
_cell.angle_gamma   90.00
#
_symmetry.space_group_name_H-M   'P 1'
#
loop_
_entity.id
_entity.type
_entity.pdbx_description
1 polymer ?
#
loop_
_entity_poly.entity_id
_entity_poly.type
_entity_poly.pdbx_seq_one_letter_code
_entity_poly.pdbx_strand_id
1 'polypeptide(L)'
;VQVGEFLANRDQVAQLVVALHDGRPVYLQDVATVRSGPDQPEQYVSFGAGRAAGRINVQLEGTAPAVTIAISKKPGENAIDVTRAVLERIELLRGTFIPDGVEVTVTRDYGVTANDKAQKLIQKLAFATASVVLLVWLTVGWREAVVVGAAVVITLAATLFASWAWGFTINRVSLFALIFAIGI
;
A
#
# COMPACT_ATOMS: atom_id res chain seq x y z
N VAL A 1 0.60 -34.65 18.66
CA VAL A 1 2.08 -34.59 18.70
C VAL A 1 2.55 -34.99 17.31
N GLN A 2 3.06 -34.05 16.53
CA GLN A 2 3.77 -34.38 15.28
C GLN A 2 5.22 -34.71 15.65
N VAL A 3 5.65 -35.94 15.33
CA VAL A 3 7.03 -36.38 15.51
C VAL A 3 7.60 -36.66 14.15
N GLY A 4 8.65 -35.92 13.75
CA GLY A 4 9.36 -36.08 12.51
C GLY A 4 9.77 -34.74 11.90
N GLU A 5 10.83 -34.72 11.10
CA GLU A 5 11.20 -33.57 10.28
C GLU A 5 10.28 -33.49 9.06
N PHE A 6 9.89 -32.27 8.67
CA PHE A 6 9.17 -32.07 7.40
C PHE A 6 10.11 -32.36 6.24
N LEU A 7 9.61 -33.05 5.22
CA LEU A 7 10.34 -33.28 3.99
C LEU A 7 10.61 -31.93 3.30
N ALA A 8 11.87 -31.53 3.23
CA ALA A 8 12.26 -30.21 2.80
C ALA A 8 12.67 -30.14 1.31
N ASN A 9 13.02 -31.25 0.71
CA ASN A 9 13.52 -31.29 -0.65
C ASN A 9 13.11 -32.56 -1.40
N ARG A 10 13.31 -32.52 -2.74
CA ARG A 10 13.00 -33.63 -3.66
C ARG A 10 13.68 -34.93 -3.27
N ASP A 11 14.95 -34.88 -2.85
CA ASP A 11 15.76 -36.09 -2.61
C ASP A 11 15.28 -36.81 -1.35
N GLN A 12 14.84 -36.09 -0.32
CA GLN A 12 14.22 -36.70 0.86
C GLN A 12 12.90 -37.39 0.50
N VAL A 13 12.10 -36.79 -0.39
CA VAL A 13 10.87 -37.44 -0.88
C VAL A 13 11.20 -38.67 -1.72
N ALA A 14 12.22 -38.63 -2.58
CA ALA A 14 12.65 -39.73 -3.42
C ALA A 14 13.14 -40.94 -2.61
N GLN A 15 13.75 -40.71 -1.45
CA GLN A 15 14.26 -41.72 -0.53
C GLN A 15 13.24 -42.26 0.47
N LEU A 16 11.97 -41.86 0.39
CA LEU A 16 10.93 -42.46 1.21
C LEU A 16 10.78 -43.95 0.92
N VAL A 17 10.83 -44.77 1.96
CA VAL A 17 10.57 -46.23 1.85
C VAL A 17 9.06 -46.43 1.72
N VAL A 18 8.62 -46.92 0.57
CA VAL A 18 7.20 -47.16 0.26
C VAL A 18 6.77 -48.62 0.41
N ALA A 19 7.73 -49.54 0.36
CA ALA A 19 7.45 -50.96 0.53
C ALA A 19 8.71 -51.74 1.02
N LEU A 20 8.51 -52.98 1.42
CA LEU A 20 9.57 -53.97 1.62
C LEU A 20 9.32 -55.14 0.64
N HIS A 21 10.31 -55.46 -0.18
CA HIS A 21 10.27 -56.62 -1.09
C HIS A 21 11.43 -57.55 -0.76
N ASP A 22 11.13 -58.78 -0.39
CA ASP A 22 12.13 -59.79 0.04
C ASP A 22 13.13 -59.28 1.10
N GLY A 23 12.61 -58.52 2.07
CA GLY A 23 13.40 -57.92 3.15
C GLY A 23 14.24 -56.71 2.77
N ARG A 24 14.14 -56.23 1.54
CA ARG A 24 14.84 -55.04 1.04
C ARG A 24 13.88 -53.85 0.95
N PRO A 25 14.30 -52.64 1.35
CA PRO A 25 13.47 -51.46 1.20
C PRO A 25 13.32 -51.09 -0.26
N VAL A 26 12.11 -50.75 -0.67
CA VAL A 26 11.79 -50.15 -1.97
C VAL A 26 11.56 -48.66 -1.75
N TYR A 27 12.32 -47.84 -2.40
CA TYR A 27 12.25 -46.39 -2.31
C TYR A 27 11.25 -45.84 -3.32
N LEU A 28 10.69 -44.66 -3.03
CA LEU A 28 9.74 -43.98 -3.93
C LEU A 28 10.34 -43.74 -5.33
N GLN A 29 11.64 -43.41 -5.41
CA GLN A 29 12.36 -43.24 -6.69
C GLN A 29 12.43 -44.51 -7.54
N ASP A 30 12.31 -45.71 -6.93
CA ASP A 30 12.40 -46.97 -7.65
C ASP A 30 11.10 -47.30 -8.40
N VAL A 31 9.96 -46.71 -7.94
CA VAL A 31 8.63 -46.98 -8.48
C VAL A 31 7.95 -45.76 -9.10
N ALA A 32 8.50 -44.55 -8.86
CA ALA A 32 7.90 -43.30 -9.34
C ALA A 32 8.97 -42.25 -9.70
N THR A 33 8.61 -41.37 -10.61
CA THR A 33 9.45 -40.21 -10.93
C THR A 33 9.09 -39.03 -10.04
N VAL A 34 9.97 -38.65 -9.12
CA VAL A 34 9.80 -37.50 -8.25
C VAL A 34 10.27 -36.23 -8.95
N ARG A 35 9.43 -35.25 -9.06
CA ARG A 35 9.73 -33.91 -9.65
C ARG A 35 9.43 -32.82 -8.65
N SER A 36 10.31 -31.85 -8.53
CA SER A 36 10.02 -30.60 -7.83
C SER A 36 9.57 -29.57 -8.86
N GLY A 37 8.47 -28.90 -8.57
CA GLY A 37 7.91 -27.91 -9.49
C GLY A 37 6.83 -27.07 -8.78
N PRO A 38 6.29 -26.07 -9.44
CA PRO A 38 5.14 -25.32 -8.92
C PRO A 38 3.94 -26.26 -8.75
N ASP A 39 3.14 -25.99 -7.74
CA ASP A 39 1.85 -26.66 -7.52
C ASP A 39 0.87 -26.35 -8.67
N GLN A 40 -0.19 -27.17 -8.78
CA GLN A 40 -1.21 -26.88 -9.79
C GLN A 40 -1.87 -25.56 -9.45
N PRO A 41 -1.94 -24.62 -10.43
CA PRO A 41 -2.53 -23.32 -10.16
C PRO A 41 -4.03 -23.46 -9.89
N GLU A 42 -4.45 -23.09 -8.67
CA GLU A 42 -5.86 -23.05 -8.28
C GLU A 42 -6.55 -21.76 -8.75
N GLN A 43 -5.77 -20.70 -8.96
CA GLN A 43 -6.27 -19.38 -9.36
C GLN A 43 -5.44 -18.84 -10.51
N TYR A 44 -6.14 -18.33 -11.52
CA TYR A 44 -5.53 -17.66 -12.66
C TYR A 44 -5.84 -16.18 -12.58
N VAL A 45 -4.80 -15.34 -12.61
CA VAL A 45 -4.92 -13.89 -12.70
C VAL A 45 -4.43 -13.46 -14.07
N SER A 46 -5.23 -12.67 -14.76
CA SER A 46 -4.85 -12.03 -16.01
C SER A 46 -4.95 -10.52 -15.92
N PHE A 47 -4.01 -9.83 -16.50
CA PHE A 47 -4.02 -8.38 -16.63
C PHE A 47 -4.45 -8.03 -18.07
N GLY A 48 -5.40 -7.09 -18.18
CA GLY A 48 -5.89 -6.60 -19.47
C GLY A 48 -5.84 -5.08 -19.53
N ALA A 49 -5.46 -4.55 -20.67
CA ALA A 49 -5.47 -3.12 -20.94
C ALA A 49 -6.92 -2.61 -21.10
N GLY A 50 -7.38 -1.78 -20.17
CA GLY A 50 -8.68 -1.12 -20.23
C GLY A 50 -8.59 0.29 -20.81
N ARG A 51 -9.69 1.07 -20.71
CA ARG A 51 -9.75 2.46 -21.20
C ARG A 51 -8.70 3.40 -20.57
N ALA A 52 -8.11 3.03 -19.43
CA ALA A 52 -7.08 3.78 -18.74
C ALA A 52 -5.65 3.39 -19.16
N ALA A 53 -5.46 2.46 -20.09
CA ALA A 53 -4.14 1.98 -20.52
C ALA A 53 -3.19 3.11 -20.93
N GLY A 54 -3.68 4.08 -21.68
CA GLY A 54 -2.88 5.25 -22.08
C GLY A 54 -2.41 6.14 -20.91
N ARG A 55 -3.05 6.08 -19.74
CA ARG A 55 -2.65 6.83 -18.54
C ARG A 55 -1.54 6.15 -17.75
N ILE A 56 -1.44 4.84 -17.87
CA ILE A 56 -0.46 4.01 -17.14
C ILE A 56 0.65 3.51 -18.07
N ASN A 57 0.70 4.03 -19.30
CA ASN A 57 1.70 3.71 -20.32
C ASN A 57 1.90 2.21 -20.58
N VAL A 58 0.82 1.43 -20.47
CA VAL A 58 0.84 0.00 -20.77
C VAL A 58 0.44 -0.23 -22.20
N GLN A 59 1.35 -0.81 -22.98
CA GLN A 59 1.10 -1.25 -24.36
C GLN A 59 0.87 -2.77 -24.34
N LEU A 60 -0.35 -3.17 -24.04
CA LEU A 60 -0.76 -4.56 -24.07
C LEU A 60 -1.97 -4.73 -24.97
N GLU A 61 -1.85 -5.54 -25.99
CA GLU A 61 -2.99 -5.97 -26.81
C GLU A 61 -3.61 -7.23 -26.20
N GLY A 62 -4.85 -7.13 -25.72
CA GLY A 62 -5.55 -8.25 -25.09
C GLY A 62 -5.25 -8.43 -23.62
N THR A 63 -4.98 -9.66 -23.19
CA THR A 63 -4.69 -10.02 -21.79
C THR A 63 -3.39 -10.79 -21.67
N ALA A 64 -2.66 -10.56 -20.59
CA ALA A 64 -1.44 -11.30 -20.23
C ALA A 64 -1.61 -12.02 -18.88
N PRO A 65 -0.96 -13.17 -18.67
CA PRO A 65 -0.84 -13.76 -17.35
C PRO A 65 -0.23 -12.78 -16.37
N ALA A 66 -0.76 -12.69 -15.17
CA ALA A 66 -0.30 -11.72 -14.19
C ALA A 66 -0.30 -12.29 -12.76
N VAL A 67 0.47 -11.62 -11.89
CA VAL A 67 0.45 -11.84 -10.45
C VAL A 67 0.16 -10.49 -9.79
N THR A 68 -0.77 -10.48 -8.85
CA THR A 68 -1.08 -9.29 -8.08
C THR A 68 -0.38 -9.34 -6.73
N ILE A 69 0.46 -8.35 -6.47
CA ILE A 69 1.12 -8.17 -5.16
C ILE A 69 0.41 -7.01 -4.45
N ALA A 70 -0.24 -7.33 -3.33
CA ALA A 70 -0.89 -6.34 -2.47
C ALA A 70 0.00 -6.03 -1.27
N ILE A 71 0.34 -4.75 -1.09
CA ILE A 71 1.17 -4.28 0.02
C ILE A 71 0.34 -3.38 0.90
N SER A 72 0.28 -3.71 2.19
CA SER A 72 -0.46 -2.94 3.20
C SER A 72 0.50 -2.25 4.16
N LYS A 73 0.17 -1.01 4.53
CA LYS A 73 0.92 -0.28 5.56
C LYS A 73 0.61 -0.80 6.96
N LYS A 74 1.57 -0.72 7.88
CA LYS A 74 1.32 -0.96 9.30
C LYS A 74 0.52 0.21 9.91
N PRO A 75 -0.22 -0.03 11.01
CA PRO A 75 -0.82 1.05 11.79
C PRO A 75 0.25 2.07 12.19
N GLY A 76 -0.08 3.36 12.14
CA GLY A 76 0.86 4.44 12.47
C GLY A 76 1.74 4.93 11.31
N GLU A 77 1.93 4.14 10.26
CA GLU A 77 2.74 4.55 9.11
C GLU A 77 1.97 5.48 8.16
N ASN A 78 2.70 6.34 7.46
CA ASN A 78 2.12 7.21 6.44
C ASN A 78 2.02 6.47 5.09
N ALA A 79 0.83 6.45 4.49
CA ALA A 79 0.59 5.70 3.26
C ALA A 79 1.45 6.17 2.07
N ILE A 80 1.64 7.48 1.91
CA ILE A 80 2.43 8.01 0.78
C ILE A 80 3.91 7.64 0.89
N ASP A 81 4.46 7.64 2.11
CA ASP A 81 5.87 7.32 2.33
C ASP A 81 6.12 5.82 2.10
N VAL A 82 5.21 4.97 2.57
CA VAL A 82 5.26 3.51 2.29
C VAL A 82 5.17 3.25 0.79
N THR A 83 4.23 3.88 0.08
CA THR A 83 4.09 3.69 -1.37
C THR A 83 5.34 4.13 -2.11
N ARG A 84 5.92 5.29 -1.75
CA ARG A 84 7.15 5.78 -2.36
C ARG A 84 8.31 4.80 -2.15
N ALA A 85 8.52 4.35 -0.92
CA ALA A 85 9.59 3.39 -0.60
C ALA A 85 9.42 2.06 -1.36
N VAL A 86 8.17 1.60 -1.54
CA VAL A 86 7.87 0.40 -2.32
C VAL A 86 8.22 0.61 -3.79
N LEU A 87 7.82 1.73 -4.39
CA LEU A 87 8.11 2.02 -5.79
C LEU A 87 9.62 2.17 -6.04
N GLU A 88 10.34 2.86 -5.17
CA GLU A 88 11.80 2.97 -5.21
C GLU A 88 12.44 1.58 -5.12
N ARG A 89 11.93 0.72 -4.26
CA ARG A 89 12.44 -0.65 -4.14
C ARG A 89 12.21 -1.48 -5.40
N ILE A 90 11.05 -1.34 -6.04
CA ILE A 90 10.74 -2.02 -7.30
C ILE A 90 11.73 -1.58 -8.39
N GLU A 91 12.02 -0.28 -8.51
CA GLU A 91 12.98 0.21 -9.49
C GLU A 91 14.39 -0.34 -9.26
N LEU A 92 14.83 -0.47 -8.01
CA LEU A 92 16.12 -1.10 -7.68
C LEU A 92 16.18 -2.60 -8.01
N LEU A 93 15.03 -3.27 -8.06
CA LEU A 93 14.95 -4.69 -8.38
C LEU A 93 14.85 -4.97 -9.89
N ARG A 94 14.55 -3.96 -10.70
CA ARG A 94 14.56 -4.09 -12.16
C ARG A 94 15.95 -4.46 -12.68
N GLY A 95 15.99 -5.41 -13.59
CA GLY A 95 17.25 -5.90 -14.20
C GLY A 95 18.11 -6.77 -13.28
N THR A 96 17.73 -6.97 -12.00
CA THR A 96 18.43 -7.89 -11.08
C THR A 96 17.56 -9.07 -10.68
N PHE A 97 16.48 -8.79 -9.97
CA PHE A 97 15.52 -9.82 -9.51
C PHE A 97 14.27 -9.90 -10.39
N ILE A 98 13.89 -8.80 -11.03
CA ILE A 98 12.77 -8.79 -11.96
C ILE A 98 13.35 -9.01 -13.36
N PRO A 99 13.02 -10.15 -14.03
CA PRO A 99 13.52 -10.43 -15.38
C PRO A 99 13.01 -9.42 -16.41
N ASP A 100 13.77 -9.19 -17.49
CA ASP A 100 13.46 -8.23 -18.54
C ASP A 100 12.11 -8.47 -19.25
N GLY A 101 11.59 -9.72 -19.21
CA GLY A 101 10.27 -10.07 -19.77
C GLY A 101 9.08 -9.84 -18.84
N VAL A 102 9.31 -9.31 -17.62
CA VAL A 102 8.26 -9.07 -16.62
C VAL A 102 8.03 -7.58 -16.45
N GLU A 103 6.83 -7.13 -16.83
CA GLU A 103 6.40 -5.75 -16.63
C GLU A 103 5.72 -5.58 -15.29
N VAL A 104 6.13 -4.55 -14.53
CA VAL A 104 5.49 -4.20 -13.25
C VAL A 104 4.66 -2.95 -13.44
N THR A 105 3.36 -3.08 -13.23
CA THR A 105 2.39 -1.99 -13.36
C THR A 105 1.69 -1.72 -12.04
N VAL A 106 1.66 -0.46 -11.62
CA VAL A 106 0.91 -0.03 -10.44
C VAL A 106 -0.55 0.13 -10.80
N THR A 107 -1.37 -0.82 -10.40
CA THR A 107 -2.81 -0.80 -10.68
C THR A 107 -3.57 0.10 -9.71
N ARG A 108 -3.08 0.26 -8.48
CA ARG A 108 -3.70 1.08 -7.46
C ARG A 108 -2.70 1.63 -6.45
N ASP A 109 -2.70 2.95 -6.30
CA ASP A 109 -1.92 3.67 -5.30
C ASP A 109 -2.85 4.45 -4.37
N TYR A 110 -2.98 3.95 -3.15
CA TYR A 110 -3.74 4.63 -2.09
C TYR A 110 -2.95 5.75 -1.42
N GLY A 111 -1.61 5.73 -1.47
CA GLY A 111 -0.75 6.77 -0.90
C GLY A 111 -0.97 8.10 -1.62
N VAL A 112 -0.90 8.10 -2.94
CA VAL A 112 -1.19 9.28 -3.78
C VAL A 112 -2.62 9.76 -3.56
N THR A 113 -3.60 8.85 -3.59
CA THR A 113 -5.01 9.22 -3.39
C THR A 113 -5.25 9.84 -2.01
N ALA A 114 -4.63 9.31 -0.96
CA ALA A 114 -4.74 9.84 0.40
C ALA A 114 -4.10 11.23 0.52
N ASN A 115 -2.91 11.40 -0.06
CA ASN A 115 -2.20 12.67 -0.07
C ASN A 115 -2.99 13.76 -0.82
N ASP A 116 -3.52 13.47 -2.00
CA ASP A 116 -4.35 14.41 -2.78
C ASP A 116 -5.60 14.84 -2.01
N LYS A 117 -6.23 13.91 -1.32
CA LYS A 117 -7.39 14.21 -0.48
C LYS A 117 -7.02 15.10 0.71
N ALA A 118 -5.88 14.80 1.37
CA ALA A 118 -5.38 15.60 2.49
C ALA A 118 -5.04 17.03 2.02
N GLN A 119 -4.33 17.19 0.92
CA GLN A 119 -3.98 18.50 0.38
C GLN A 119 -5.23 19.32 0.00
N LYS A 120 -6.22 18.71 -0.66
CA LYS A 120 -7.49 19.38 -0.97
C LYS A 120 -8.24 19.83 0.28
N LEU A 121 -8.19 19.05 1.36
CA LEU A 121 -8.78 19.43 2.64
C LEU A 121 -8.04 20.62 3.27
N ILE A 122 -6.71 20.61 3.26
CA ILE A 122 -5.90 21.73 3.76
C ILE A 122 -6.17 23.01 2.96
N GLN A 123 -6.28 22.93 1.64
CA GLN A 123 -6.63 24.07 0.79
C GLN A 123 -8.01 24.63 1.13
N LYS A 124 -9.01 23.77 1.32
CA LYS A 124 -10.36 24.18 1.73
C LYS A 124 -10.37 24.81 3.12
N LEU A 125 -9.59 24.28 4.05
CA LEU A 125 -9.40 24.84 5.38
C LEU A 125 -8.81 26.25 5.33
N ALA A 126 -7.74 26.43 4.56
CA ALA A 126 -7.11 27.74 4.37
C ALA A 126 -8.10 28.75 3.73
N PHE A 127 -8.86 28.31 2.73
CA PHE A 127 -9.88 29.15 2.10
C PHE A 127 -10.99 29.55 3.07
N ALA A 128 -11.50 28.59 3.87
CA ALA A 128 -12.53 28.87 4.88
C ALA A 128 -12.04 29.87 5.93
N THR A 129 -10.83 29.66 6.45
CA THR A 129 -10.19 30.57 7.42
C THR A 129 -10.04 31.98 6.83
N ALA A 130 -9.53 32.08 5.60
CA ALA A 130 -9.36 33.35 4.92
C ALA A 130 -10.71 34.07 4.71
N SER A 131 -11.76 33.32 4.37
CA SER A 131 -13.11 33.86 4.18
C SER A 131 -13.68 34.42 5.48
N VAL A 132 -13.50 33.73 6.62
CA VAL A 132 -13.92 34.21 7.93
C VAL A 132 -13.17 35.47 8.34
N VAL A 133 -11.85 35.49 8.18
CA VAL A 133 -11.00 36.66 8.48
C VAL A 133 -11.41 37.85 7.62
N LEU A 134 -11.66 37.64 6.32
CA LEU A 134 -12.12 38.68 5.40
C LEU A 134 -13.49 39.23 5.82
N LEU A 135 -14.42 38.37 6.19
CA LEU A 135 -15.74 38.77 6.63
C LEU A 135 -15.67 39.61 7.90
N VAL A 136 -14.89 39.20 8.90
CA VAL A 136 -14.68 39.99 10.13
C VAL A 136 -14.04 41.32 9.81
N TRP A 137 -13.05 41.35 8.88
CA TRP A 137 -12.42 42.59 8.45
C TRP A 137 -13.45 43.60 7.86
N LEU A 138 -14.31 43.10 7.00
CA LEU A 138 -15.31 43.96 6.33
C LEU A 138 -16.43 44.43 7.27
N THR A 139 -16.77 43.64 8.29
CA THR A 139 -17.92 43.92 9.17
C THR A 139 -17.53 44.64 10.46
N VAL A 140 -16.41 44.27 11.08
CA VAL A 140 -16.01 44.74 12.41
C VAL A 140 -14.77 45.63 12.31
N GLY A 141 -13.73 45.21 11.56
CA GLY A 141 -12.56 46.02 11.35
C GLY A 141 -11.27 45.15 11.22
N TRP A 142 -10.18 45.81 10.82
CA TRP A 142 -8.93 45.10 10.54
C TRP A 142 -8.24 44.55 11.81
N ARG A 143 -8.41 45.28 12.94
CA ARG A 143 -7.75 44.87 14.21
C ARG A 143 -8.37 43.60 14.76
N GLU A 144 -9.67 43.51 14.72
CA GLU A 144 -10.46 42.35 15.14
C GLU A 144 -10.20 41.16 14.21
N ALA A 145 -10.10 41.40 12.90
CA ALA A 145 -9.75 40.39 11.92
C ALA A 145 -8.37 39.76 12.18
N VAL A 146 -7.38 40.56 12.57
CA VAL A 146 -6.05 40.03 12.94
C VAL A 146 -6.12 39.17 14.19
N VAL A 147 -6.86 39.57 15.21
CA VAL A 147 -7.03 38.81 16.43
C VAL A 147 -7.72 37.46 16.16
N VAL A 148 -8.81 37.49 15.38
CA VAL A 148 -9.53 36.25 14.98
C VAL A 148 -8.63 35.35 14.13
N GLY A 149 -7.94 35.90 13.14
CA GLY A 149 -7.00 35.13 12.32
C GLY A 149 -5.89 34.49 13.14
N ALA A 150 -5.28 35.23 14.06
CA ALA A 150 -4.26 34.71 14.97
C ALA A 150 -4.82 33.60 15.87
N ALA A 151 -6.00 33.79 16.45
CA ALA A 151 -6.65 32.79 17.30
C ALA A 151 -6.89 31.49 16.54
N VAL A 152 -7.42 31.55 15.31
CA VAL A 152 -7.65 30.36 14.47
C VAL A 152 -6.33 29.64 14.18
N VAL A 153 -5.29 30.36 13.75
CA VAL A 153 -3.96 29.76 13.44
C VAL A 153 -3.35 29.12 14.68
N ILE A 154 -3.39 29.80 15.82
CA ILE A 154 -2.84 29.25 17.08
C ILE A 154 -3.60 28.00 17.52
N THR A 155 -4.92 28.01 17.43
CA THR A 155 -5.76 26.83 17.77
C THR A 155 -5.45 25.66 16.89
N LEU A 156 -5.33 25.88 15.56
CA LEU A 156 -4.94 24.85 14.62
C LEU A 156 -3.55 24.29 14.92
N ALA A 157 -2.58 25.17 15.13
CA ALA A 157 -1.22 24.78 15.44
C ALA A 157 -1.14 23.98 16.75
N ALA A 158 -1.85 24.43 17.79
CA ALA A 158 -1.90 23.73 19.08
C ALA A 158 -2.55 22.33 18.95
N THR A 159 -3.64 22.22 18.17
CA THR A 159 -4.32 20.94 17.95
C THR A 159 -3.43 19.97 17.17
N LEU A 160 -2.76 20.45 16.13
CA LEU A 160 -1.83 19.63 15.34
C LEU A 160 -0.62 19.20 16.16
N PHE A 161 -0.08 20.12 16.97
CA PHE A 161 1.03 19.82 17.87
C PHE A 161 0.63 18.78 18.92
N ALA A 162 -0.54 18.93 19.56
CA ALA A 162 -1.04 17.95 20.49
C ALA A 162 -1.23 16.58 19.84
N SER A 163 -1.82 16.54 18.65
CA SER A 163 -1.97 15.29 17.88
C SER A 163 -0.62 14.62 17.62
N TRP A 164 0.37 15.40 17.21
CA TRP A 164 1.72 14.89 16.99
C TRP A 164 2.37 14.39 18.29
N ALA A 165 2.26 15.14 19.39
CA ALA A 165 2.86 14.79 20.69
C ALA A 165 2.28 13.50 21.28
N TRP A 166 0.99 13.20 21.01
CA TRP A 166 0.34 11.94 21.39
C TRP A 166 0.52 10.81 20.37
N GLY A 167 1.34 11.01 19.34
CA GLY A 167 1.64 9.97 18.37
C GLY A 167 0.48 9.65 17.39
N PHE A 168 -0.50 10.53 17.28
CA PHE A 168 -1.56 10.36 16.28
C PHE A 168 -1.04 10.70 14.89
N THR A 169 -1.32 9.83 13.93
CA THR A 169 -1.08 10.13 12.52
C THR A 169 -2.14 11.09 11.99
N ILE A 170 -1.70 12.12 11.28
CA ILE A 170 -2.60 13.00 10.55
C ILE A 170 -3.21 12.20 9.41
N ASN A 171 -4.47 11.86 9.55
CA ASN A 171 -5.24 11.14 8.54
C ASN A 171 -6.43 11.98 8.07
N ARG A 172 -7.16 11.47 7.07
CA ARG A 172 -8.32 12.16 6.52
C ARG A 172 -9.40 12.46 7.56
N VAL A 173 -9.56 11.59 8.57
CA VAL A 173 -10.58 11.75 9.61
C VAL A 173 -10.22 12.87 10.58
N SER A 174 -8.96 12.94 11.03
CA SER A 174 -8.47 14.00 11.90
C SER A 174 -8.50 15.37 11.21
N LEU A 175 -8.13 15.45 9.92
CA LEU A 175 -8.25 16.68 9.13
C LEU A 175 -9.71 17.09 8.93
N PHE A 176 -10.61 16.14 8.72
CA PHE A 176 -12.04 16.45 8.60
C PHE A 176 -12.62 16.98 9.92
N ALA A 177 -12.27 16.36 11.05
CA ALA A 177 -12.68 16.82 12.38
C ALA A 177 -12.17 18.25 12.66
N LEU A 178 -10.95 18.56 12.22
CA LEU A 178 -10.35 19.89 12.35
C LEU A 178 -11.13 20.95 11.55
N ILE A 179 -11.51 20.63 10.30
CA ILE A 179 -12.32 21.52 9.45
C ILE A 179 -13.71 21.73 10.06
N PHE A 180 -14.29 20.66 10.58
CA PHE A 180 -15.60 20.72 11.20
C PHE A 180 -15.59 21.59 12.46
N ALA A 181 -14.56 21.48 13.30
CA ALA A 181 -14.38 22.29 14.51
C ALA A 181 -14.21 23.79 14.23
N ILE A 182 -13.75 24.19 13.04
CA ILE A 182 -13.61 25.59 12.64
C ILE A 182 -14.89 26.12 12.01
N GLY A 183 -15.69 25.23 11.40
CA GLY A 183 -16.92 25.61 10.69
C GLY A 183 -18.17 25.73 11.59
N ILE A 184 -18.04 25.37 12.87
CA ILE A 184 -19.04 25.55 13.90
C ILE A 184 -18.65 26.72 14.82
#